data_64005504139ad0a01bc6ff0154e68e18
#
_entry.id   64005504139ad0a01bc6ff0154e68e18
#
_cell.length_a   1.000
_cell.length_b   1.000
_cell.length_c   1.000
_cell.angle_alpha   90.00
_cell.angle_beta   90.00
_cell.angle_gamma   90.00
#
_symmetry.space_group_name_H-M   'P 1'
#
loop_
_entity.id
_entity.type
_entity.pdbx_description
1 polymer ?
#
loop_
_entity_poly.entity_id
_entity_poly.type
_entity_poly.pdbx_seq_one_letter_code
_entity_poly.pdbx_strand_id
1 'polypeptide(L)'
;QGPQYEGKAQQLTPEWWRMVTHSMKEADRLGMQLGMHICDGFALAGGPWMTPEESMQKVVWSDTIVNGGNIRNLTLPMPEALDGYYEDIVTYAIPLERQPEDTSLKPKVTFGNLKQAVIKDESKAVNRDEKGVFRSSYPCWIQYEYADPVTCSNVEIILGGNNYQAHRLKVLASEDGRTFKTVKQLVPARQGWQNTDFQSTHAIPPVTARYFRFEWTPVGSEPGSEDLDAAKWKPNLKINDIVLHTAPRIHQWEGKAGLVWRVATATTSTEIPDAACVQPDELINLPLYQGRLTARLPEGKWRILRMGHTATGHVNATAGGGKGLECDKFSTKAVQKQFSNWFAEMFKKTDEAVARRVLKYMHVDSWECGSQNWSDNFAAEFKKRRGYDLMPYLPLLAGIPMESAARSEQILRDVRTTIGELVTDVFYTVLADCARQYDCRFSAECVAPTMVSDGLMHYQKVDLPMGEFWLNSPTHDKPNDMLDAISGAHIYGKNIIQAEGFTEIRGVWDEDPAMLKPLLDRNYALGINKLFFHVYTHNPWMNRRPGMTLDGIGLFFQRDQTWWEEGKSFVDYITRCQTLLQYGHPVVDIAVFTGEEMPRRSILPERLVSMLPGIY
;
A
#
# COMPACT_ATOMS: atom_id res chain seq x y z
N GLN A 1 -1.37 19.21 15.47
CA GLN A 1 -0.88 20.55 15.86
C GLN A 1 -1.86 21.58 15.33
N GLY A 2 -2.59 22.26 16.20
CA GLY A 2 -3.49 23.33 15.80
C GLY A 2 -2.72 24.63 15.51
N PRO A 3 -3.20 25.48 14.60
CA PRO A 3 -2.54 26.73 14.21
C PRO A 3 -2.29 27.69 15.40
N GLN A 4 -3.03 27.56 16.47
CA GLN A 4 -2.87 28.35 17.71
C GLN A 4 -1.59 28.05 18.50
N TYR A 5 -0.83 27.03 18.12
CA TYR A 5 0.37 26.57 18.82
C TYR A 5 1.59 26.49 17.89
N GLU A 6 1.63 27.32 16.86
CA GLU A 6 2.79 27.37 15.97
C GLU A 6 4.08 27.59 16.76
N GLY A 7 5.04 26.70 16.52
CA GLY A 7 6.40 26.84 17.01
C GLY A 7 7.16 27.91 16.25
N LYS A 8 8.15 28.52 16.87
CA LYS A 8 9.04 29.51 16.23
C LYS A 8 10.13 28.85 15.39
N ALA A 9 10.46 27.59 15.66
CA ALA A 9 11.51 26.84 14.98
C ALA A 9 10.89 25.97 13.86
N GLN A 10 10.77 26.53 12.67
CA GLN A 10 10.37 25.80 11.48
C GLN A 10 11.46 24.79 11.09
N GLN A 11 11.09 23.59 10.65
CA GLN A 11 12.02 22.55 10.22
C GLN A 11 13.04 23.08 9.20
N LEU A 12 14.27 22.61 9.30
CA LEU A 12 15.39 22.92 8.44
C LEU A 12 15.89 24.37 8.51
N THR A 13 15.27 25.23 9.32
CA THR A 13 15.77 26.60 9.55
C THR A 13 16.94 26.62 10.56
N PRO A 14 17.75 27.70 10.60
CA PRO A 14 18.82 27.83 11.58
C PRO A 14 18.35 27.69 13.05
N GLU A 15 17.15 28.18 13.36
CA GLU A 15 16.56 28.05 14.68
C GLU A 15 16.25 26.58 15.01
N TRP A 16 15.71 25.83 14.07
CA TRP A 16 15.44 24.41 14.24
C TRP A 16 16.75 23.63 14.48
N TRP A 17 17.81 23.89 13.71
CA TRP A 17 19.11 23.25 13.88
C TRP A 17 19.73 23.56 15.24
N ARG A 18 19.50 24.78 15.78
CA ARG A 18 19.90 25.14 17.11
C ARG A 18 19.19 24.30 18.17
N MET A 19 17.89 24.04 17.99
CA MET A 19 17.12 23.19 18.91
C MET A 19 17.55 21.72 18.81
N VAL A 20 17.79 21.20 17.63
CA VAL A 20 18.35 19.84 17.45
C VAL A 20 19.70 19.70 18.15
N THR A 21 20.59 20.68 17.97
CA THR A 21 21.90 20.70 18.64
C THR A 21 21.76 20.72 20.16
N HIS A 22 20.82 21.50 20.68
CA HIS A 22 20.53 21.53 22.11
C HIS A 22 20.03 20.19 22.62
N SER A 23 19.08 19.56 21.91
CA SER A 23 18.54 18.25 22.29
C SER A 23 19.62 17.15 22.30
N MET A 24 20.55 17.17 21.35
CA MET A 24 21.68 16.24 21.32
C MET A 24 22.62 16.45 22.52
N LYS A 25 22.92 17.70 22.87
CA LYS A 25 23.75 18.02 24.06
C LYS A 25 23.09 17.60 25.37
N GLU A 26 21.77 17.76 25.47
CA GLU A 26 21.04 17.30 26.67
C GLU A 26 20.99 15.76 26.72
N ALA A 27 20.84 15.08 25.60
CA ALA A 27 20.93 13.61 25.53
C ALA A 27 22.32 13.13 26.01
N ASP A 28 23.41 13.79 25.55
CA ASP A 28 24.78 13.50 25.98
C ASP A 28 24.96 13.70 27.48
N ARG A 29 24.48 14.85 27.99
CA ARG A 29 24.53 15.16 29.42
C ARG A 29 23.80 14.16 30.30
N LEU A 30 22.69 13.60 29.79
CA LEU A 30 21.83 12.61 30.48
C LEU A 30 22.25 11.15 30.23
N GLY A 31 23.28 10.90 29.41
CA GLY A 31 23.68 9.55 29.03
C GLY A 31 22.66 8.81 28.17
N MET A 32 21.83 9.54 27.44
CA MET A 32 20.79 8.99 26.58
C MET A 32 21.30 8.75 25.15
N GLN A 33 20.72 7.77 24.49
CA GLN A 33 20.89 7.56 23.05
C GLN A 33 19.66 8.04 22.30
N LEU A 34 19.88 8.56 21.10
CA LEU A 34 18.82 9.03 20.21
C LEU A 34 18.66 8.09 19.01
N GLY A 35 17.43 7.92 18.59
CA GLY A 35 17.04 7.37 17.29
C GLY A 35 16.37 8.46 16.48
N MET A 36 16.46 8.36 15.17
CA MET A 36 15.82 9.30 14.26
C MET A 36 15.32 8.60 13.01
N HIS A 37 14.13 8.99 12.57
CA HIS A 37 13.58 8.52 11.30
C HIS A 37 14.40 9.01 10.11
N ILE A 38 14.31 8.29 8.99
CA ILE A 38 15.00 8.64 7.74
C ILE A 38 14.34 9.80 6.99
N CYS A 39 13.22 10.30 7.49
CA CYS A 39 12.55 11.52 6.99
C CYS A 39 11.98 12.33 8.15
N ASP A 40 11.49 13.52 7.88
CA ASP A 40 10.69 14.29 8.83
C ASP A 40 9.29 13.68 8.92
N GLY A 41 8.85 13.38 10.13
CA GLY A 41 7.63 12.59 10.35
C GLY A 41 7.84 11.09 10.16
N PHE A 42 6.82 10.41 9.70
CA PHE A 42 6.82 9.00 9.33
C PHE A 42 6.45 8.83 7.85
N ALA A 43 6.35 7.60 7.33
CA ALA A 43 5.89 7.27 5.98
C ALA A 43 6.62 8.03 4.87
N LEU A 44 7.75 7.68 4.43
CA LEU A 44 8.75 6.71 4.87
C LEU A 44 10.13 7.30 4.70
N ALA A 45 10.44 7.83 3.48
CA ALA A 45 11.74 8.35 3.07
C ALA A 45 11.58 9.45 2.01
N GLY A 46 10.81 10.47 2.34
CA GLY A 46 10.55 11.65 1.49
C GLY A 46 11.17 12.93 2.02
N GLY A 47 11.28 13.92 1.15
CA GLY A 47 11.80 15.23 1.55
C GLY A 47 11.77 16.27 0.42
N PRO A 48 11.90 17.56 0.75
CA PRO A 48 11.76 18.68 -0.20
C PRO A 48 12.86 18.73 -1.29
N TRP A 49 13.90 17.93 -1.17
CA TRP A 49 14.98 17.78 -2.14
C TRP A 49 14.69 16.76 -3.24
N MET A 50 13.60 15.96 -3.13
CA MET A 50 13.23 15.00 -4.16
C MET A 50 12.49 15.69 -5.29
N THR A 51 12.97 15.49 -6.51
CA THR A 51 12.27 15.91 -7.72
C THR A 51 11.30 14.80 -8.18
N PRO A 52 10.31 15.10 -9.04
CA PRO A 52 9.42 14.06 -9.55
C PRO A 52 10.16 12.89 -10.24
N GLU A 53 11.26 13.16 -10.94
CA GLU A 53 12.10 12.16 -11.62
C GLU A 53 12.81 11.21 -10.64
N GLU A 54 13.11 11.69 -9.43
CA GLU A 54 13.82 10.94 -8.39
C GLU A 54 12.88 10.32 -7.37
N SER A 55 11.57 10.50 -7.56
CA SER A 55 10.54 10.01 -6.66
C SER A 55 10.01 8.64 -7.06
N MET A 56 9.17 8.04 -6.21
CA MET A 56 8.46 6.81 -6.51
C MET A 56 7.68 6.93 -7.82
N GLN A 57 7.81 5.94 -8.72
CA GLN A 57 7.25 5.95 -10.07
C GLN A 57 6.14 4.91 -10.23
N LYS A 58 5.16 5.23 -11.11
CA LYS A 58 4.14 4.29 -11.57
C LYS A 58 4.02 4.31 -13.09
N VAL A 59 3.71 3.13 -13.67
CA VAL A 59 3.36 3.05 -15.09
C VAL A 59 1.99 3.69 -15.32
N VAL A 60 1.91 4.48 -16.37
CA VAL A 60 0.67 5.12 -16.84
C VAL A 60 0.56 4.96 -18.35
N TRP A 61 -0.66 5.09 -18.88
CA TRP A 61 -0.89 4.96 -20.32
C TRP A 61 -2.06 5.79 -20.79
N SER A 62 -2.10 5.97 -22.11
CA SER A 62 -3.28 6.43 -22.84
C SER A 62 -3.48 5.55 -24.07
N ASP A 63 -4.69 5.50 -24.59
CA ASP A 63 -4.97 4.75 -25.79
C ASP A 63 -5.77 5.56 -26.82
N THR A 64 -5.62 5.17 -28.10
CA THR A 64 -6.32 5.80 -29.23
C THR A 64 -6.59 4.74 -30.28
N ILE A 65 -7.80 4.72 -30.82
CA ILE A 65 -8.17 3.78 -31.87
C ILE A 65 -7.99 4.44 -33.23
N VAL A 66 -7.36 3.71 -34.15
CA VAL A 66 -7.06 4.18 -35.51
C VAL A 66 -7.40 3.09 -36.53
N ASN A 67 -7.65 3.52 -37.76
CA ASN A 67 -7.68 2.61 -38.91
C ASN A 67 -6.24 2.39 -39.40
N GLY A 68 -5.95 1.20 -39.90
CA GLY A 68 -4.69 0.88 -40.56
C GLY A 68 -4.47 1.74 -41.84
N GLY A 69 -3.28 1.60 -42.41
CA GLY A 69 -2.82 2.43 -43.51
C GLY A 69 -1.75 3.42 -43.08
N ASN A 70 -1.63 4.54 -43.76
CA ASN A 70 -0.64 5.57 -43.49
C ASN A 70 -1.15 6.56 -42.43
N ILE A 71 -0.59 6.50 -41.25
CA ILE A 71 -0.82 7.48 -40.18
C ILE A 71 0.23 8.58 -40.35
N ARG A 72 -0.20 9.84 -40.41
CA ARG A 72 0.68 10.98 -40.56
C ARG A 72 0.48 12.00 -39.45
N ASN A 73 1.52 12.20 -38.67
CA ASN A 73 1.60 13.28 -37.65
C ASN A 73 0.39 13.29 -36.65
N LEU A 74 -0.09 12.10 -36.27
CA LEU A 74 -1.17 11.95 -35.29
C LEU A 74 -0.66 12.31 -33.90
N THR A 75 -1.27 13.29 -33.25
CA THR A 75 -0.99 13.59 -31.84
C THR A 75 -1.71 12.57 -30.98
N LEU A 76 -0.95 11.81 -30.17
CA LEU A 76 -1.52 10.89 -29.19
C LEU A 76 -1.81 11.63 -27.88
N PRO A 77 -2.90 11.30 -27.19
CA PRO A 77 -3.16 11.85 -25.85
C PRO A 77 -1.96 11.59 -24.94
N MET A 78 -1.63 12.59 -24.14
CA MET A 78 -0.62 12.42 -23.10
C MET A 78 -1.21 11.62 -21.95
N PRO A 79 -0.55 10.58 -21.45
CA PRO A 79 -0.94 9.92 -20.22
C PRO A 79 -0.90 10.86 -19.01
N GLU A 80 -1.35 10.39 -17.85
CA GLU A 80 -1.24 11.13 -16.61
C GLU A 80 0.22 11.61 -16.39
N ALA A 81 0.37 12.86 -15.98
CA ALA A 81 1.66 13.48 -15.66
C ALA A 81 1.55 14.18 -14.31
N LEU A 82 1.88 13.47 -13.23
CA LEU A 82 1.86 14.04 -11.88
C LEU A 82 3.07 14.98 -11.69
N ASP A 83 2.84 16.09 -11.01
CA ASP A 83 3.84 17.13 -10.76
C ASP A 83 4.56 17.62 -12.04
N GLY A 84 3.88 17.51 -13.19
CA GLY A 84 4.42 17.90 -14.50
C GLY A 84 5.45 16.93 -15.09
N TYR A 85 5.68 15.78 -14.48
CA TYR A 85 6.63 14.78 -14.92
C TYR A 85 5.95 13.60 -15.62
N TYR A 86 6.48 13.25 -16.79
CA TYR A 86 6.10 12.07 -17.57
C TYR A 86 7.22 11.71 -18.54
N GLU A 87 7.53 10.43 -18.66
CA GLU A 87 8.43 9.91 -19.70
C GLU A 87 7.79 8.75 -20.46
N ASP A 88 7.94 8.74 -21.79
CA ASP A 88 7.51 7.64 -22.65
C ASP A 88 8.42 6.42 -22.45
N ILE A 89 7.82 5.25 -22.21
CA ILE A 89 8.51 3.95 -22.21
C ILE A 89 8.44 3.34 -23.60
N VAL A 90 7.23 3.17 -24.13
CA VAL A 90 6.98 2.52 -25.41
C VAL A 90 5.58 2.84 -25.92
N THR A 91 5.38 2.76 -27.22
CA THR A 91 4.05 2.81 -27.83
C THR A 91 3.83 1.57 -28.69
N TYR A 92 2.71 0.89 -28.47
CA TYR A 92 2.33 -0.29 -29.23
C TYR A 92 1.06 -0.07 -30.03
N ALA A 93 1.01 -0.65 -31.24
CA ALA A 93 -0.26 -0.93 -31.91
C ALA A 93 -0.68 -2.37 -31.57
N ILE A 94 -1.91 -2.52 -31.10
CA ILE A 94 -2.55 -3.79 -30.73
C ILE A 94 -3.74 -4.01 -31.67
N PRO A 95 -3.92 -5.19 -32.30
CA PRO A 95 -5.11 -5.47 -33.11
C PRO A 95 -6.38 -5.27 -32.29
N LEU A 96 -7.33 -4.48 -32.80
CA LEU A 96 -8.54 -4.13 -32.03
C LEU A 96 -9.41 -5.36 -31.73
N GLU A 97 -9.33 -6.41 -32.53
CA GLU A 97 -10.03 -7.68 -32.29
C GLU A 97 -9.60 -8.37 -30.98
N ARG A 98 -8.34 -8.15 -30.53
CA ARG A 98 -7.83 -8.63 -29.24
C ARG A 98 -8.27 -7.74 -28.09
N GLN A 99 -8.44 -6.46 -28.36
CA GLN A 99 -8.79 -5.43 -27.38
C GLN A 99 -9.95 -4.57 -27.90
N PRO A 100 -11.17 -5.13 -28.01
CA PRO A 100 -12.33 -4.44 -28.56
C PRO A 100 -12.69 -3.19 -27.77
N GLU A 101 -13.39 -2.28 -28.42
CA GLU A 101 -13.93 -1.09 -27.78
C GLU A 101 -15.06 -1.47 -26.81
N ASP A 102 -15.11 -0.71 -25.71
CA ASP A 102 -16.26 -0.76 -24.83
C ASP A 102 -17.49 -0.13 -25.52
N THR A 103 -18.66 -0.56 -25.09
CA THR A 103 -19.88 0.02 -25.62
C THR A 103 -19.98 1.52 -25.31
N SER A 104 -20.37 2.30 -26.30
CA SER A 104 -20.72 3.73 -26.10
C SER A 104 -22.13 3.91 -25.54
N LEU A 105 -22.93 2.85 -25.47
CA LEU A 105 -24.28 2.89 -24.94
C LEU A 105 -24.24 3.21 -23.44
N LYS A 106 -25.06 4.16 -23.01
CA LYS A 106 -25.23 4.47 -21.58
C LYS A 106 -26.39 3.67 -21.00
N PRO A 107 -26.19 2.98 -19.87
CA PRO A 107 -27.27 2.25 -19.24
C PRO A 107 -28.28 3.19 -18.57
N LYS A 108 -29.53 2.78 -18.56
CA LYS A 108 -30.50 3.29 -17.59
C LYS A 108 -30.22 2.58 -16.25
N VAL A 109 -29.87 3.35 -15.23
CA VAL A 109 -29.53 2.80 -13.91
C VAL A 109 -30.76 2.86 -13.02
N THR A 110 -31.09 1.72 -12.42
CA THR A 110 -32.11 1.59 -11.37
C THR A 110 -31.52 0.84 -10.19
N PHE A 111 -32.08 1.07 -9.01
CA PHE A 111 -31.61 0.39 -7.80
C PHE A 111 -32.76 0.20 -6.81
N GLY A 112 -32.61 -0.73 -5.89
CA GLY A 112 -33.63 -1.03 -4.90
C GLY A 112 -33.15 -2.01 -3.84
N ASN A 113 -34.03 -2.28 -2.89
CA ASN A 113 -33.77 -3.24 -1.83
C ASN A 113 -34.16 -4.64 -2.26
N LEU A 114 -33.46 -5.66 -1.79
CA LEU A 114 -33.88 -7.03 -1.95
C LEU A 114 -35.15 -7.27 -1.13
N LYS A 115 -36.12 -8.01 -1.70
CA LYS A 115 -37.47 -8.22 -1.12
C LYS A 115 -37.52 -8.78 0.29
N GLN A 116 -36.43 -9.34 0.78
CA GLN A 116 -36.33 -9.92 2.12
C GLN A 116 -35.87 -8.94 3.21
N ALA A 117 -35.48 -7.73 2.83
CA ALA A 117 -35.06 -6.72 3.79
C ALA A 117 -36.26 -5.90 4.27
N VAL A 118 -36.64 -6.07 5.53
CA VAL A 118 -37.60 -5.16 6.19
C VAL A 118 -36.82 -3.91 6.60
N ILE A 119 -36.94 -2.85 5.84
CA ILE A 119 -36.31 -1.57 6.15
C ILE A 119 -37.29 -0.75 6.97
N LYS A 120 -36.97 -0.58 8.26
CA LYS A 120 -37.77 0.26 9.18
C LYS A 120 -37.43 1.76 9.10
N ASP A 121 -36.29 2.09 8.46
CA ASP A 121 -35.74 3.43 8.35
C ASP A 121 -35.31 3.68 6.90
N GLU A 122 -36.05 4.55 6.20
CA GLU A 122 -35.78 4.87 4.79
C GLU A 122 -34.41 5.51 4.56
N SER A 123 -33.81 6.16 5.58
CA SER A 123 -32.46 6.71 5.49
C SER A 123 -31.38 5.63 5.31
N LYS A 124 -31.73 4.38 5.57
CA LYS A 124 -30.85 3.20 5.42
C LYS A 124 -31.12 2.40 4.14
N ALA A 125 -32.05 2.83 3.32
CA ALA A 125 -32.27 2.25 2.00
C ALA A 125 -31.06 2.48 1.08
N VAL A 126 -30.93 1.66 0.02
CA VAL A 126 -29.97 1.97 -1.02
C VAL A 126 -30.33 3.32 -1.65
N ASN A 127 -29.37 4.22 -1.72
CA ASN A 127 -29.52 5.53 -2.34
C ASN A 127 -28.28 5.90 -3.13
N ARG A 128 -28.40 6.95 -3.91
CA ARG A 128 -27.26 7.62 -4.54
C ARG A 128 -27.16 9.01 -3.93
N ASP A 129 -26.07 9.30 -3.24
CA ASP A 129 -25.87 10.59 -2.59
C ASP A 129 -25.59 11.71 -3.63
N GLU A 130 -25.49 12.97 -3.16
CA GLU A 130 -25.23 14.13 -4.02
C GLU A 130 -23.91 14.03 -4.80
N LYS A 131 -22.95 13.24 -4.31
CA LYS A 131 -21.68 12.97 -4.96
C LYS A 131 -21.77 11.81 -5.96
N GLY A 132 -22.91 11.22 -6.14
CA GLY A 132 -23.13 10.09 -7.03
C GLY A 132 -22.74 8.72 -6.45
N VAL A 133 -22.49 8.62 -5.16
CA VAL A 133 -22.10 7.39 -4.50
C VAL A 133 -23.32 6.58 -4.09
N PHE A 134 -23.40 5.34 -4.54
CA PHE A 134 -24.36 4.36 -4.03
C PHE A 134 -23.97 3.94 -2.62
N ARG A 135 -24.93 4.02 -1.69
CA ARG A 135 -24.75 3.64 -0.28
C ARG A 135 -25.87 2.74 0.18
N SER A 136 -25.54 1.70 0.93
CA SER A 136 -26.52 0.87 1.61
C SER A 136 -25.89 0.10 2.77
N SER A 137 -26.64 -0.02 3.88
CA SER A 137 -26.35 -0.95 4.98
C SER A 137 -27.26 -2.19 4.95
N TYR A 138 -28.12 -2.30 3.93
CA TYR A 138 -29.14 -3.33 3.77
C TYR A 138 -28.95 -4.10 2.46
N PRO A 139 -29.43 -5.32 2.35
CA PRO A 139 -29.43 -6.06 1.10
C PRO A 139 -30.09 -5.28 -0.02
N CYS A 140 -29.40 -5.10 -1.13
CA CYS A 140 -29.85 -4.24 -2.22
C CYS A 140 -29.37 -4.74 -3.57
N TRP A 141 -29.86 -4.08 -4.63
CA TRP A 141 -29.41 -4.31 -5.98
C TRP A 141 -29.27 -2.97 -6.74
N ILE A 142 -28.33 -2.97 -7.69
CA ILE A 142 -28.14 -1.93 -8.71
C ILE A 142 -28.30 -2.62 -10.05
N GLN A 143 -29.09 -2.05 -10.97
CA GLN A 143 -29.35 -2.64 -12.27
C GLN A 143 -29.07 -1.65 -13.38
N TYR A 144 -28.34 -2.13 -14.39
CA TYR A 144 -28.06 -1.46 -15.64
C TYR A 144 -28.93 -2.07 -16.74
N GLU A 145 -29.68 -1.22 -17.48
CA GLU A 145 -30.47 -1.58 -18.64
C GLU A 145 -29.94 -0.85 -19.87
N TYR A 146 -29.49 -1.59 -20.86
CA TYR A 146 -29.00 -1.07 -22.14
C TYR A 146 -30.09 -1.13 -23.20
N ALA A 147 -30.05 -0.20 -24.19
CA ALA A 147 -30.96 -0.20 -25.31
C ALA A 147 -30.82 -1.47 -26.16
N ASP A 148 -29.56 -1.89 -26.40
CA ASP A 148 -29.18 -3.08 -27.11
C ASP A 148 -28.31 -4.00 -26.25
N PRO A 149 -28.21 -5.31 -26.54
CA PRO A 149 -27.31 -6.19 -25.82
C PRO A 149 -25.85 -5.73 -25.90
N VAL A 150 -25.15 -5.75 -24.78
CA VAL A 150 -23.72 -5.42 -24.68
C VAL A 150 -22.95 -6.63 -24.14
N THR A 151 -21.71 -6.80 -24.63
CA THR A 151 -20.82 -7.86 -24.14
C THR A 151 -19.97 -7.32 -22.99
N CYS A 152 -19.92 -8.06 -21.90
CA CYS A 152 -19.11 -7.76 -20.74
C CYS A 152 -18.16 -8.93 -20.43
N SER A 153 -16.87 -8.65 -20.34
CA SER A 153 -15.80 -9.61 -19.99
C SER A 153 -15.15 -9.29 -18.65
N ASN A 154 -15.33 -8.11 -18.15
CA ASN A 154 -14.93 -7.72 -16.80
C ASN A 154 -15.75 -6.55 -16.27
N VAL A 155 -15.79 -6.45 -14.97
CA VAL A 155 -16.49 -5.41 -14.21
C VAL A 155 -15.48 -4.64 -13.40
N GLU A 156 -15.41 -3.35 -13.62
CA GLU A 156 -14.59 -2.45 -12.81
C GLU A 156 -15.46 -1.79 -11.74
N ILE A 157 -15.04 -1.90 -10.48
CA ILE A 157 -15.70 -1.29 -9.33
C ILE A 157 -14.92 -0.05 -8.91
N ILE A 158 -15.56 1.11 -9.01
CA ILE A 158 -15.00 2.38 -8.56
C ILE A 158 -15.57 2.70 -7.19
N LEU A 159 -14.70 2.83 -6.19
CA LEU A 159 -15.06 2.98 -4.79
C LEU A 159 -15.55 4.39 -4.47
N GLY A 160 -16.45 4.50 -3.50
CA GLY A 160 -17.04 5.76 -3.04
C GLY A 160 -16.46 6.25 -1.72
N GLY A 161 -15.18 6.59 -1.69
CA GLY A 161 -14.48 7.09 -0.50
C GLY A 161 -13.84 5.99 0.33
N ASN A 162 -13.44 6.32 1.57
CA ASN A 162 -12.73 5.38 2.45
C ASN A 162 -13.51 4.07 2.62
N ASN A 163 -12.91 2.98 2.19
CA ASN A 163 -13.54 1.68 2.06
C ASN A 163 -12.75 0.56 2.67
N TYR A 164 -12.83 0.44 3.96
CA TYR A 164 -12.55 -0.81 4.64
C TYR A 164 -13.69 -1.82 4.43
N GLN A 165 -14.25 -1.88 3.21
CA GLN A 165 -15.47 -2.63 2.99
C GLN A 165 -15.30 -3.66 1.92
N ALA A 166 -15.91 -4.81 2.18
CA ALA A 166 -16.08 -5.85 1.21
C ALA A 166 -17.37 -5.63 0.41
N HIS A 167 -17.27 -5.22 -0.83
CA HIS A 167 -18.41 -5.20 -1.75
C HIS A 167 -18.44 -6.50 -2.53
N ARG A 168 -18.87 -7.54 -1.88
CA ARG A 168 -19.05 -8.88 -2.47
C ARG A 168 -20.32 -8.89 -3.34
N LEU A 169 -20.21 -8.24 -4.51
CA LEU A 169 -21.33 -8.16 -5.44
C LEU A 169 -21.56 -9.48 -6.16
N LYS A 170 -22.82 -9.86 -6.33
CA LYS A 170 -23.24 -10.93 -7.21
C LYS A 170 -23.67 -10.33 -8.54
N VAL A 171 -22.97 -10.70 -9.60
CA VAL A 171 -23.27 -10.23 -10.96
C VAL A 171 -24.26 -11.18 -11.60
N LEU A 172 -25.36 -10.62 -12.08
CA LEU A 172 -26.39 -11.35 -12.82
C LEU A 172 -26.63 -10.67 -14.17
N ALA A 173 -27.03 -11.45 -15.17
CA ALA A 173 -27.37 -10.98 -16.51
C ALA A 173 -28.74 -11.49 -16.95
N SER A 174 -29.43 -10.73 -17.80
CA SER A 174 -30.74 -11.05 -18.33
C SER A 174 -30.95 -10.43 -19.72
N GLU A 175 -31.68 -11.13 -20.58
CA GLU A 175 -32.11 -10.63 -21.89
C GLU A 175 -33.44 -9.84 -21.78
N ASP A 176 -34.33 -10.27 -20.89
CA ASP A 176 -35.71 -9.79 -20.77
C ASP A 176 -35.97 -8.88 -19.56
N GLY A 177 -34.96 -8.71 -18.69
CA GLY A 177 -35.07 -7.94 -17.44
C GLY A 177 -35.93 -8.60 -16.36
N ARG A 178 -36.37 -9.84 -16.56
CA ARG A 178 -37.23 -10.62 -15.67
C ARG A 178 -36.52 -11.86 -15.14
N THR A 179 -35.92 -12.63 -16.05
CA THR A 179 -35.21 -13.87 -15.74
C THR A 179 -33.70 -13.60 -15.69
N PHE A 180 -33.15 -13.58 -14.49
CA PHE A 180 -31.72 -13.32 -14.27
C PHE A 180 -30.94 -14.61 -14.01
N LYS A 181 -29.81 -14.74 -14.67
CA LYS A 181 -28.84 -15.83 -14.45
C LYS A 181 -27.61 -15.27 -13.74
N THR A 182 -27.11 -15.98 -12.74
CA THR A 182 -25.86 -15.61 -12.08
C THR A 182 -24.70 -15.79 -13.03
N VAL A 183 -23.89 -14.74 -13.20
CA VAL A 183 -22.65 -14.76 -13.98
C VAL A 183 -21.49 -15.11 -13.05
N LYS A 184 -21.32 -14.32 -11.97
CA LYS A 184 -20.24 -14.52 -11.01
C LYS A 184 -20.56 -13.90 -9.65
N GLN A 185 -20.06 -14.51 -8.58
CA GLN A 185 -19.93 -13.88 -7.28
C GLN A 185 -18.55 -13.21 -7.23
N LEU A 186 -18.51 -11.89 -7.13
CA LEU A 186 -17.26 -11.16 -7.03
C LEU A 186 -16.64 -11.35 -5.64
N VAL A 187 -15.33 -11.50 -5.61
CA VAL A 187 -14.54 -11.44 -4.38
C VAL A 187 -13.84 -10.08 -4.40
N PRO A 188 -14.11 -9.19 -3.43
CA PRO A 188 -13.54 -7.86 -3.42
C PRO A 188 -12.02 -7.91 -3.29
N ALA A 189 -11.34 -6.94 -3.89
CA ALA A 189 -9.96 -6.69 -3.59
C ALA A 189 -9.83 -6.23 -2.13
N ARG A 190 -8.88 -6.78 -1.40
CA ARG A 190 -8.53 -6.28 -0.08
C ARG A 190 -7.67 -5.05 -0.25
N GLN A 191 -7.92 -4.00 0.50
CA GLN A 191 -7.21 -2.73 0.38
C GLN A 191 -6.79 -2.24 1.75
N GLY A 192 -5.58 -1.70 1.85
CA GLY A 192 -5.14 -0.92 3.00
C GLY A 192 -5.71 0.50 2.93
N TRP A 193 -5.60 1.23 4.02
CA TRP A 193 -6.12 2.60 4.13
C TRP A 193 -5.48 3.60 3.15
N GLN A 194 -4.27 3.34 2.69
CA GLN A 194 -3.56 4.16 1.68
C GLN A 194 -4.00 3.87 0.22
N ASN A 195 -4.83 2.86 -0.01
CA ASN A 195 -5.25 2.45 -1.35
C ASN A 195 -6.78 2.47 -1.50
N THR A 196 -7.45 3.34 -0.76
CA THR A 196 -8.92 3.39 -0.71
C THR A 196 -9.57 3.92 -1.98
N ASP A 197 -8.82 4.64 -2.80
CA ASP A 197 -9.33 5.30 -4.02
C ASP A 197 -9.06 4.51 -5.30
N PHE A 198 -8.42 3.34 -5.18
CA PHE A 198 -8.17 2.51 -6.34
C PHE A 198 -9.41 1.71 -6.73
N GLN A 199 -9.71 1.73 -8.04
CA GLN A 199 -10.66 0.81 -8.65
C GLN A 199 -10.15 -0.63 -8.54
N SER A 200 -11.08 -1.58 -8.66
CA SER A 200 -10.75 -3.00 -8.76
C SER A 200 -11.46 -3.64 -9.95
N THR A 201 -10.68 -4.29 -10.80
CA THR A 201 -11.15 -4.97 -12.01
C THR A 201 -11.41 -6.44 -11.72
N HIS A 202 -12.63 -6.89 -12.00
CA HIS A 202 -13.05 -8.27 -11.80
C HIS A 202 -13.30 -8.94 -13.15
N ALA A 203 -12.43 -9.85 -13.56
CA ALA A 203 -12.66 -10.69 -14.72
C ALA A 203 -13.89 -11.58 -14.48
N ILE A 204 -14.78 -11.68 -15.47
CA ILE A 204 -15.95 -12.55 -15.45
C ILE A 204 -15.99 -13.37 -16.75
N PRO A 205 -16.69 -14.52 -16.77
CA PRO A 205 -16.98 -15.19 -18.04
C PRO A 205 -17.67 -14.22 -19.00
N PRO A 206 -17.23 -14.12 -20.26
CA PRO A 206 -17.84 -13.21 -21.23
C PRO A 206 -19.35 -13.49 -21.36
N VAL A 207 -20.14 -12.45 -21.21
CA VAL A 207 -21.60 -12.55 -21.29
C VAL A 207 -22.17 -11.37 -22.09
N THR A 208 -23.11 -11.67 -23.01
CA THR A 208 -23.84 -10.67 -23.80
C THR A 208 -25.26 -10.59 -23.26
N ALA A 209 -25.70 -9.41 -22.83
CA ALA A 209 -27.05 -9.21 -22.29
C ALA A 209 -27.47 -7.72 -22.38
N ARG A 210 -28.79 -7.49 -22.27
CA ARG A 210 -29.33 -6.13 -22.13
C ARG A 210 -29.37 -5.62 -20.69
N TYR A 211 -29.49 -6.54 -19.74
CA TYR A 211 -29.64 -6.22 -18.32
C TYR A 211 -28.53 -6.85 -17.52
N PHE A 212 -27.85 -6.03 -16.71
CA PHE A 212 -26.89 -6.47 -15.71
C PHE A 212 -27.36 -6.01 -14.34
N ARG A 213 -27.39 -6.94 -13.36
CA ARG A 213 -27.78 -6.63 -12.00
C ARG A 213 -26.67 -7.02 -11.05
N PHE A 214 -26.40 -6.11 -10.11
CA PHE A 214 -25.40 -6.27 -9.06
C PHE A 214 -26.13 -6.33 -7.73
N GLU A 215 -26.18 -7.53 -7.14
CA GLU A 215 -26.81 -7.75 -5.84
C GLU A 215 -25.76 -7.71 -4.76
N TRP A 216 -26.11 -7.08 -3.63
CA TRP A 216 -25.26 -7.00 -2.46
C TRP A 216 -26.01 -7.34 -1.18
N THR A 217 -25.32 -7.98 -0.23
CA THR A 217 -25.81 -8.26 1.11
C THR A 217 -24.68 -8.07 2.13
N PRO A 218 -24.95 -7.50 3.30
CA PRO A 218 -23.97 -7.42 4.39
C PRO A 218 -23.58 -8.78 4.95
N VAL A 219 -24.40 -9.81 4.74
CA VAL A 219 -24.12 -11.17 5.24
C VAL A 219 -23.00 -11.79 4.42
N GLY A 220 -21.97 -12.30 5.09
CA GLY A 220 -20.80 -12.88 4.45
C GLY A 220 -19.85 -11.87 3.80
N SER A 221 -20.06 -10.57 4.04
CA SER A 221 -19.09 -9.54 3.66
C SER A 221 -17.84 -9.65 4.54
N GLU A 222 -16.68 -9.56 3.90
CA GLU A 222 -15.38 -9.60 4.56
C GLU A 222 -14.88 -8.19 4.82
N PRO A 223 -14.01 -7.99 5.82
CA PRO A 223 -13.25 -6.76 5.95
C PRO A 223 -12.46 -6.44 4.68
N GLY A 224 -12.31 -5.18 4.36
CA GLY A 224 -11.55 -4.73 3.18
C GLY A 224 -10.04 -4.91 3.32
N SER A 225 -9.54 -5.28 4.50
CA SER A 225 -8.13 -5.46 4.79
C SER A 225 -7.93 -6.53 5.85
N GLU A 226 -6.75 -7.16 5.89
CA GLU A 226 -6.46 -8.22 6.89
C GLU A 226 -6.32 -7.65 8.29
N ASP A 227 -5.82 -6.41 8.42
CA ASP A 227 -5.72 -5.74 9.71
C ASP A 227 -7.09 -5.51 10.32
N LEU A 228 -8.12 -5.64 9.50
CA LEU A 228 -9.51 -5.51 9.88
C LEU A 228 -10.25 -6.85 10.03
N ASP A 229 -9.56 -7.98 9.95
CA ASP A 229 -10.21 -9.30 10.12
C ASP A 229 -10.85 -9.45 11.52
N ALA A 230 -10.28 -8.77 12.50
CA ALA A 230 -10.87 -8.65 13.85
C ALA A 230 -11.77 -7.41 14.02
N ALA A 231 -11.93 -6.60 12.97
CA ALA A 231 -12.63 -5.34 13.07
C ALA A 231 -14.12 -5.50 13.29
N LYS A 232 -14.65 -4.75 14.24
CA LYS A 232 -16.08 -4.66 14.54
C LYS A 232 -16.81 -3.72 13.57
N TRP A 233 -16.42 -3.69 12.31
CA TRP A 233 -17.05 -2.84 11.29
C TRP A 233 -18.39 -3.44 10.87
N LYS A 234 -19.37 -2.56 10.70
CA LYS A 234 -20.62 -2.95 10.05
C LYS A 234 -20.43 -2.83 8.54
N PRO A 235 -20.63 -3.90 7.77
CA PRO A 235 -20.55 -3.82 6.32
C PRO A 235 -21.51 -2.79 5.75
N ASN A 236 -20.99 -1.91 4.90
CA ASN A 236 -21.79 -0.94 4.14
C ASN A 236 -21.34 -0.95 2.69
N LEU A 237 -22.28 -0.94 1.76
CA LEU A 237 -21.97 -0.71 0.35
C LEU A 237 -21.67 0.76 0.14
N LYS A 238 -20.56 1.08 -0.54
CA LYS A 238 -20.19 2.43 -0.99
C LYS A 238 -19.48 2.33 -2.34
N ILE A 239 -20.20 2.55 -3.41
CA ILE A 239 -19.70 2.43 -4.77
C ILE A 239 -19.99 3.73 -5.50
N ASN A 240 -18.96 4.32 -6.11
CA ASN A 240 -19.12 5.48 -6.96
C ASN A 240 -19.68 5.08 -8.32
N ASP A 241 -19.07 4.07 -8.96
CA ASP A 241 -19.54 3.56 -10.25
C ASP A 241 -19.20 2.08 -10.44
N ILE A 242 -19.89 1.47 -11.39
CA ILE A 242 -19.64 0.12 -11.90
C ILE A 242 -19.50 0.24 -13.41
N VAL A 243 -18.32 -0.06 -13.94
CA VAL A 243 -18.04 0.03 -15.37
C VAL A 243 -17.94 -1.39 -15.96
N LEU A 244 -18.63 -1.60 -17.07
CA LEU A 244 -18.61 -2.86 -17.80
C LEU A 244 -17.68 -2.73 -19.02
N HIS A 245 -16.71 -3.62 -19.12
CA HIS A 245 -15.73 -3.62 -20.20
C HIS A 245 -15.91 -4.84 -21.11
N THR A 246 -15.85 -4.58 -22.42
CA THR A 246 -15.89 -5.62 -23.45
C THR A 246 -14.52 -6.30 -23.61
N ALA A 247 -13.44 -5.50 -23.60
CA ALA A 247 -12.09 -6.01 -23.69
C ALA A 247 -11.71 -6.85 -22.45
N PRO A 248 -11.10 -8.03 -22.61
CA PRO A 248 -10.65 -8.81 -21.47
C PRO A 248 -9.58 -8.08 -20.67
N ARG A 249 -9.64 -8.24 -19.33
CA ARG A 249 -8.64 -7.73 -18.39
C ARG A 249 -8.29 -8.81 -17.37
N ILE A 250 -7.06 -8.80 -16.92
CA ILE A 250 -6.60 -9.66 -15.84
C ILE A 250 -7.38 -9.35 -14.57
N HIS A 251 -7.83 -10.39 -13.88
CA HIS A 251 -8.57 -10.25 -12.63
C HIS A 251 -7.72 -9.51 -11.58
N GLN A 252 -8.24 -8.39 -11.06
CA GLN A 252 -7.57 -7.53 -10.08
C GLN A 252 -6.10 -7.22 -10.48
N TRP A 253 -5.93 -6.81 -11.74
CA TRP A 253 -4.63 -6.52 -12.33
C TRP A 253 -3.89 -5.40 -11.59
N GLU A 254 -4.59 -4.50 -10.94
CA GLU A 254 -4.03 -3.36 -10.22
C GLU A 254 -3.03 -3.81 -9.14
N GLY A 255 -3.42 -4.77 -8.31
CA GLY A 255 -2.52 -5.38 -7.33
C GLY A 255 -1.46 -6.27 -7.98
N LYS A 256 -1.84 -7.04 -8.99
CA LYS A 256 -0.91 -7.94 -9.70
C LYS A 256 0.19 -7.20 -10.45
N ALA A 257 -0.11 -5.98 -10.93
CA ALA A 257 0.85 -5.08 -11.56
C ALA A 257 1.66 -4.22 -10.56
N GLY A 258 1.42 -4.36 -9.27
CA GLY A 258 2.15 -3.64 -8.22
C GLY A 258 1.74 -2.17 -8.04
N LEU A 259 0.56 -1.77 -8.53
CA LEU A 259 0.01 -0.44 -8.28
C LEU A 259 -0.60 -0.31 -6.88
N VAL A 260 -1.07 -1.41 -6.33
CA VAL A 260 -1.54 -1.55 -4.95
C VAL A 260 -0.90 -2.80 -4.34
N TRP A 261 -0.78 -2.84 -3.01
CA TRP A 261 -0.03 -3.89 -2.32
C TRP A 261 -0.77 -5.22 -2.19
N ARG A 262 -2.09 -5.22 -2.23
CA ARG A 262 -2.90 -6.42 -2.06
C ARG A 262 -3.19 -7.10 -3.37
N VAL A 263 -2.85 -8.39 -3.44
CA VAL A 263 -2.93 -9.19 -4.65
C VAL A 263 -3.94 -10.31 -4.46
N ALA A 264 -4.87 -10.44 -5.41
CA ALA A 264 -5.80 -11.56 -5.42
C ALA A 264 -5.07 -12.87 -5.74
N THR A 265 -5.43 -13.93 -5.01
CA THR A 265 -5.00 -15.29 -5.34
C THR A 265 -5.80 -15.91 -6.49
N ALA A 266 -6.99 -15.34 -6.80
CA ALA A 266 -7.77 -15.77 -7.94
C ALA A 266 -7.06 -15.40 -9.25
N THR A 267 -6.97 -16.37 -10.18
CA THR A 267 -6.33 -16.20 -11.48
C THR A 267 -7.36 -15.93 -12.58
N THR A 268 -6.90 -15.51 -13.75
CA THR A 268 -7.71 -15.25 -14.93
C THR A 268 -7.96 -16.50 -15.79
N SER A 269 -7.41 -17.65 -15.42
CA SER A 269 -7.37 -18.83 -16.27
C SER A 269 -8.73 -19.45 -16.60
N THR A 270 -9.77 -19.14 -15.83
CA THR A 270 -11.13 -19.64 -16.06
C THR A 270 -12.04 -18.64 -16.79
N GLU A 271 -11.67 -17.36 -16.80
CA GLU A 271 -12.48 -16.29 -17.37
C GLU A 271 -11.95 -15.79 -18.72
N ILE A 272 -10.65 -15.89 -18.97
CA ILE A 272 -10.02 -15.37 -20.19
C ILE A 272 -9.54 -16.53 -21.05
N PRO A 273 -10.15 -16.80 -22.20
CA PRO A 273 -9.62 -17.76 -23.17
C PRO A 273 -8.26 -17.30 -23.70
N ASP A 274 -7.30 -18.21 -23.89
CA ASP A 274 -5.98 -17.86 -24.44
C ASP A 274 -6.08 -17.18 -25.81
N ALA A 275 -7.09 -17.55 -26.63
CA ALA A 275 -7.36 -16.91 -27.91
C ALA A 275 -7.73 -15.42 -27.80
N ALA A 276 -8.13 -14.93 -26.62
CA ALA A 276 -8.41 -13.52 -26.36
C ALA A 276 -7.19 -12.74 -25.86
N CYS A 277 -6.07 -13.43 -25.57
CA CYS A 277 -4.82 -12.80 -25.17
C CYS A 277 -4.07 -12.23 -26.39
N VAL A 278 -3.45 -11.08 -26.21
CA VAL A 278 -2.59 -10.46 -27.23
C VAL A 278 -1.30 -11.26 -27.33
N GLN A 279 -0.88 -11.60 -28.55
CA GLN A 279 0.39 -12.28 -28.75
C GLN A 279 1.54 -11.28 -28.83
N PRO A 280 2.72 -11.57 -28.28
CA PRO A 280 3.87 -10.65 -28.35
C PRO A 280 4.29 -10.28 -29.78
N ASP A 281 4.11 -11.19 -30.76
CA ASP A 281 4.41 -10.96 -32.18
C ASP A 281 3.30 -10.19 -32.93
N GLU A 282 2.13 -10.02 -32.33
CA GLU A 282 1.07 -9.12 -32.83
C GLU A 282 1.32 -7.65 -32.46
N LEU A 283 2.22 -7.39 -31.48
CA LEU A 283 2.55 -6.03 -31.08
C LEU A 283 3.45 -5.35 -32.12
N ILE A 284 3.02 -4.19 -32.60
CA ILE A 284 3.86 -3.35 -33.44
C ILE A 284 4.40 -2.20 -32.61
N ASN A 285 5.73 -2.17 -32.39
CA ASN A 285 6.37 -1.06 -31.71
C ASN A 285 6.39 0.18 -32.61
N LEU A 286 5.89 1.29 -32.10
CA LEU A 286 5.70 2.54 -32.83
C LEU A 286 6.57 3.64 -32.24
N PRO A 287 7.58 4.15 -32.96
CA PRO A 287 8.37 5.27 -32.50
C PRO A 287 7.53 6.56 -32.47
N LEU A 288 7.60 7.29 -31.36
CA LEU A 288 6.99 8.61 -31.23
C LEU A 288 8.06 9.70 -31.37
N TYR A 289 7.66 10.80 -31.98
CA TYR A 289 8.46 12.02 -31.98
C TYR A 289 7.64 13.15 -31.37
N GLN A 290 8.04 13.62 -30.21
CA GLN A 290 7.35 14.68 -29.45
C GLN A 290 5.84 14.38 -29.26
N GLY A 291 5.49 13.15 -28.88
CA GLY A 291 4.11 12.72 -28.70
C GLY A 291 3.30 12.53 -29.99
N ARG A 292 3.95 12.61 -31.15
CA ARG A 292 3.32 12.46 -32.47
C ARG A 292 3.74 11.16 -33.15
N LEU A 293 2.74 10.49 -33.72
CA LEU A 293 2.90 9.23 -34.45
C LEU A 293 2.88 9.47 -35.96
N THR A 294 3.90 8.94 -36.63
CA THR A 294 3.92 8.75 -38.09
C THR A 294 4.33 7.31 -38.35
N ALA A 295 3.43 6.51 -38.89
CA ALA A 295 3.65 5.09 -39.11
C ALA A 295 2.77 4.54 -40.23
N ARG A 296 3.10 3.35 -40.72
CA ARG A 296 2.22 2.56 -41.60
C ARG A 296 1.83 1.29 -40.86
N LEU A 297 0.53 1.10 -40.66
CA LEU A 297 -0.03 -0.11 -40.08
C LEU A 297 -0.69 -0.98 -41.13
N PRO A 298 -0.74 -2.31 -40.96
CA PRO A 298 -1.56 -3.20 -41.80
C PRO A 298 -3.03 -2.76 -41.86
N GLU A 299 -3.78 -3.23 -42.85
CA GLU A 299 -5.23 -3.01 -42.90
C GLU A 299 -5.90 -3.57 -41.64
N GLY A 300 -6.98 -2.92 -41.20
CA GLY A 300 -7.71 -3.28 -39.98
C GLY A 300 -7.83 -2.11 -39.00
N LYS A 301 -8.36 -2.37 -37.84
CA LYS A 301 -8.42 -1.40 -36.73
C LYS A 301 -7.41 -1.74 -35.66
N TRP A 302 -6.81 -0.72 -35.10
CA TRP A 302 -5.72 -0.83 -34.15
C TRP A 302 -5.96 0.05 -32.93
N ARG A 303 -5.68 -0.49 -31.75
CA ARG A 303 -5.54 0.29 -30.51
C ARG A 303 -4.09 0.70 -30.37
N ILE A 304 -3.83 1.98 -30.39
CA ILE A 304 -2.51 2.52 -30.10
C ILE A 304 -2.42 2.75 -28.60
N LEU A 305 -1.59 1.99 -27.94
CA LEU A 305 -1.34 2.06 -26.50
C LEU A 305 -0.01 2.80 -26.28
N ARG A 306 -0.06 4.05 -25.78
CA ARG A 306 1.10 4.82 -25.39
C ARG A 306 1.36 4.62 -23.91
N MET A 307 2.46 4.00 -23.56
CA MET A 307 2.83 3.68 -22.18
C MET A 307 4.06 4.50 -21.77
N GLY A 308 4.01 5.02 -20.57
CA GLY A 308 5.10 5.75 -19.95
C GLY A 308 5.02 5.62 -18.43
N HIS A 309 5.76 6.46 -17.74
CA HIS A 309 5.74 6.52 -16.28
C HIS A 309 5.71 7.95 -15.78
N THR A 310 5.23 8.09 -14.57
CA THR A 310 5.15 9.36 -13.84
C THR A 310 5.37 9.14 -12.35
N ALA A 311 5.57 10.22 -11.61
CA ALA A 311 5.62 10.16 -10.15
C ALA A 311 4.33 9.59 -9.56
N THR A 312 4.41 8.88 -8.42
CA THR A 312 3.22 8.46 -7.69
C THR A 312 2.53 9.61 -6.97
N GLY A 313 3.26 10.69 -6.67
CA GLY A 313 2.78 11.83 -5.91
C GLY A 313 2.76 11.61 -4.39
N HIS A 314 3.21 10.45 -3.90
CA HIS A 314 3.30 10.21 -2.45
C HIS A 314 4.37 11.10 -1.81
N VAL A 315 4.04 11.59 -0.62
CA VAL A 315 4.88 12.46 0.19
C VAL A 315 5.01 11.89 1.60
N ASN A 316 6.10 12.23 2.29
CA ASN A 316 6.25 11.86 3.69
C ASN A 316 5.21 12.55 4.58
N ALA A 317 4.83 11.88 5.66
CA ALA A 317 3.77 12.33 6.57
C ALA A 317 4.31 13.33 7.59
N THR A 318 4.43 14.58 7.19
CA THR A 318 4.79 15.72 8.04
C THR A 318 3.99 16.96 7.68
N ALA A 319 3.86 17.88 8.61
CA ALA A 319 3.21 19.18 8.40
C ALA A 319 4.19 20.32 8.13
N GLY A 320 5.51 20.06 8.23
CA GLY A 320 6.53 21.10 8.26
C GLY A 320 7.36 21.24 6.99
N GLY A 321 8.46 21.97 7.10
CA GLY A 321 9.41 22.26 6.01
C GLY A 321 10.19 21.04 5.50
N GLY A 322 10.09 19.90 6.18
CA GLY A 322 10.67 18.62 5.72
C GLY A 322 9.78 17.83 4.77
N LYS A 323 8.57 18.34 4.40
CA LYS A 323 7.64 17.66 3.52
C LYS A 323 8.14 17.66 2.06
N GLY A 324 8.06 16.51 1.41
CA GLY A 324 8.38 16.38 -0.01
C GLY A 324 8.08 14.98 -0.53
N LEU A 325 8.36 14.76 -1.81
CA LEU A 325 8.10 13.50 -2.47
C LEU A 325 8.91 12.35 -1.87
N GLU A 326 8.31 11.17 -1.83
CA GLU A 326 8.97 9.92 -1.47
C GLU A 326 10.00 9.53 -2.52
N CYS A 327 11.24 9.22 -2.10
CA CYS A 327 12.31 8.83 -3.02
C CYS A 327 12.00 7.52 -3.75
N ASP A 328 12.49 7.37 -4.97
CA ASP A 328 12.47 6.10 -5.71
C ASP A 328 13.20 5.01 -4.92
N LYS A 329 12.45 4.00 -4.46
CA LYS A 329 12.95 2.89 -3.63
C LYS A 329 13.80 1.89 -4.42
N PHE A 330 13.78 1.95 -5.75
CA PHE A 330 14.55 1.10 -6.65
C PHE A 330 15.83 1.78 -7.14
N SER A 331 16.04 3.06 -6.78
CA SER A 331 17.20 3.86 -7.17
C SER A 331 18.16 4.07 -6.01
N THR A 332 19.34 3.44 -6.08
CA THR A 332 20.43 3.67 -5.12
C THR A 332 20.74 5.16 -4.93
N LYS A 333 20.75 5.92 -6.04
CA LYS A 333 21.04 7.36 -6.03
C LYS A 333 19.96 8.14 -5.25
N ALA A 334 18.68 7.84 -5.48
CA ALA A 334 17.59 8.53 -4.81
C ALA A 334 17.57 8.23 -3.30
N VAL A 335 17.79 6.97 -2.90
CA VAL A 335 17.88 6.56 -1.49
C VAL A 335 19.08 7.23 -0.80
N GLN A 336 20.26 7.26 -1.44
CA GLN A 336 21.43 7.97 -0.92
C GLN A 336 21.20 9.48 -0.81
N LYS A 337 20.48 10.08 -1.75
CA LYS A 337 20.11 11.50 -1.72
C LYS A 337 19.21 11.80 -0.52
N GLN A 338 18.21 10.95 -0.25
CA GLN A 338 17.36 11.07 0.92
C GLN A 338 18.18 11.03 2.22
N PHE A 339 19.02 10.02 2.37
CA PHE A 339 19.89 9.89 3.53
C PHE A 339 20.80 11.12 3.69
N SER A 340 21.44 11.55 2.62
CA SER A 340 22.45 12.62 2.65
C SER A 340 21.86 13.99 2.98
N ASN A 341 20.62 14.26 2.58
CA ASN A 341 19.96 15.55 2.79
C ASN A 341 19.16 15.62 4.10
N TRP A 342 18.95 14.48 4.77
CA TRP A 342 18.24 14.44 6.04
C TRP A 342 19.12 13.89 7.16
N PHE A 343 19.35 12.59 7.20
CA PHE A 343 20.03 11.94 8.35
C PHE A 343 21.48 12.38 8.49
N ALA A 344 22.25 12.44 7.40
CA ALA A 344 23.63 12.88 7.42
C ALA A 344 23.78 14.37 7.81
N GLU A 345 22.76 15.20 7.53
CA GLU A 345 22.76 16.61 7.91
C GLU A 345 22.74 16.79 9.45
N MET A 346 22.23 15.81 10.19
CA MET A 346 22.27 15.84 11.66
C MET A 346 23.70 15.91 12.20
N PHE A 347 24.64 15.26 11.54
CA PHE A 347 26.06 15.30 11.93
C PHE A 347 26.76 16.56 11.42
N LYS A 348 26.37 17.06 10.26
CA LYS A 348 27.01 18.24 9.63
C LYS A 348 26.53 19.56 10.21
N LYS A 349 25.26 19.67 10.59
CA LYS A 349 24.60 20.91 11.04
C LYS A 349 24.58 21.08 12.54
N THR A 350 25.01 20.07 13.30
CA THR A 350 25.11 20.10 14.77
C THR A 350 26.58 19.96 15.19
N ASP A 351 26.81 19.68 16.47
CA ASP A 351 28.14 19.29 16.97
C ASP A 351 28.40 17.82 16.62
N GLU A 352 29.23 17.57 15.59
CA GLU A 352 29.47 16.21 15.09
C GLU A 352 29.97 15.26 16.19
N ALA A 353 30.82 15.69 17.06
CA ALA A 353 31.36 14.86 18.14
C ALA A 353 30.27 14.43 19.12
N VAL A 354 29.35 15.34 19.45
CA VAL A 354 28.17 15.04 20.28
C VAL A 354 27.22 14.14 19.52
N ALA A 355 26.91 14.47 18.25
CA ALA A 355 26.01 13.68 17.42
C ALA A 355 26.48 12.23 17.33
N ARG A 356 27.78 11.99 17.09
CA ARG A 356 28.36 10.63 17.04
C ARG A 356 28.27 9.86 18.36
N ARG A 357 28.23 10.53 19.49
CA ARG A 357 28.03 9.87 20.80
C ARG A 357 26.58 9.49 21.05
N VAL A 358 25.63 10.34 20.67
CA VAL A 358 24.22 10.20 21.07
C VAL A 358 23.31 9.64 19.99
N LEU A 359 23.46 10.02 18.70
CA LEU A 359 22.62 9.53 17.60
C LEU A 359 23.12 8.15 17.16
N LYS A 360 22.49 7.10 17.68
CA LYS A 360 22.91 5.73 17.53
C LYS A 360 21.96 4.86 16.69
N TYR A 361 20.76 5.37 16.40
CA TYR A 361 19.77 4.61 15.67
C TYR A 361 19.23 5.42 14.50
N MET A 362 19.24 4.82 13.33
CA MET A 362 18.47 5.26 12.16
C MET A 362 17.23 4.38 12.06
N HIS A 363 16.07 4.96 11.89
CA HIS A 363 14.81 4.24 11.88
C HIS A 363 14.03 4.45 10.58
N VAL A 364 13.45 3.38 10.07
CA VAL A 364 12.42 3.37 9.04
C VAL A 364 11.14 2.87 9.69
N ASP A 365 10.16 3.73 9.74
CA ASP A 365 8.83 3.47 10.30
C ASP A 365 7.99 2.58 9.37
N SER A 366 6.74 2.34 9.70
CA SER A 366 5.84 1.54 8.88
C SER A 366 5.71 2.09 7.46
N TRP A 367 5.58 1.19 6.48
CA TRP A 367 5.50 1.58 5.07
C TRP A 367 4.11 2.14 4.75
N GLU A 368 3.97 3.47 4.76
CA GLU A 368 2.69 4.15 4.57
C GLU A 368 2.69 5.14 3.39
N CYS A 369 3.56 4.93 2.43
CA CYS A 369 3.73 5.81 1.27
C CYS A 369 3.21 5.21 -0.04
N GLY A 370 2.36 4.20 0.02
CA GLY A 370 1.78 3.57 -1.17
C GLY A 370 2.77 2.68 -1.94
N SER A 371 2.39 2.34 -3.15
CA SER A 371 3.12 1.40 -4.01
C SER A 371 3.86 2.11 -5.14
N GLN A 372 4.92 1.45 -5.59
CA GLN A 372 5.73 1.82 -6.76
C GLN A 372 5.88 0.59 -7.64
N ASN A 373 5.68 0.73 -8.96
CA ASN A 373 5.84 -0.38 -9.91
C ASN A 373 6.74 -0.07 -11.10
N TRP A 374 7.43 1.06 -11.07
CA TRP A 374 8.39 1.46 -12.10
C TRP A 374 9.56 2.26 -11.53
N SER A 375 10.65 2.28 -12.30
CA SER A 375 11.84 3.09 -12.14
C SER A 375 12.62 3.04 -13.45
N ASP A 376 13.50 3.97 -13.72
CA ASP A 376 14.28 4.02 -14.96
C ASP A 376 15.06 2.74 -15.27
N ASN A 377 15.52 2.04 -14.23
CA ASN A 377 16.27 0.80 -14.35
C ASN A 377 15.40 -0.46 -14.25
N PHE A 378 14.07 -0.34 -14.04
CA PHE A 378 13.20 -1.47 -13.71
C PHE A 378 13.22 -2.58 -14.75
N ALA A 379 13.10 -2.24 -16.04
CA ALA A 379 13.13 -3.23 -17.12
C ALA A 379 14.48 -3.98 -17.19
N ALA A 380 15.59 -3.29 -16.95
CA ALA A 380 16.92 -3.88 -16.91
C ALA A 380 17.10 -4.82 -15.70
N GLU A 381 16.67 -4.40 -14.53
CA GLU A 381 16.70 -5.22 -13.31
C GLU A 381 15.75 -6.43 -13.43
N PHE A 382 14.56 -6.27 -14.02
CA PHE A 382 13.67 -7.38 -14.32
C PHE A 382 14.37 -8.42 -15.21
N LYS A 383 14.95 -7.97 -16.35
CA LYS A 383 15.66 -8.86 -17.27
C LYS A 383 16.83 -9.60 -16.61
N LYS A 384 17.61 -8.89 -15.80
CA LYS A 384 18.72 -9.46 -15.04
C LYS A 384 18.26 -10.53 -14.04
N ARG A 385 17.13 -10.32 -13.36
CA ARG A 385 16.62 -11.18 -12.30
C ARG A 385 15.76 -12.32 -12.83
N ARG A 386 14.98 -12.10 -13.87
CA ARG A 386 14.02 -13.08 -14.44
C ARG A 386 14.56 -13.81 -15.66
N GLY A 387 15.60 -13.29 -16.32
CA GLY A 387 16.26 -13.94 -17.47
C GLY A 387 15.57 -13.70 -18.82
N TYR A 388 14.53 -12.87 -18.87
CA TYR A 388 13.84 -12.48 -20.11
C TYR A 388 13.41 -11.01 -20.10
N ASP A 389 13.03 -10.50 -21.27
CA ASP A 389 12.68 -9.09 -21.45
C ASP A 389 11.22 -8.81 -21.05
N LEU A 390 10.99 -7.77 -20.24
CA LEU A 390 9.66 -7.34 -19.85
C LEU A 390 8.94 -6.57 -20.98
N MET A 391 9.69 -5.90 -21.86
CA MET A 391 9.10 -4.96 -22.82
C MET A 391 7.99 -5.56 -23.68
N PRO A 392 8.11 -6.77 -24.27
CA PRO A 392 7.02 -7.39 -25.04
C PRO A 392 5.75 -7.68 -24.22
N TYR A 393 5.85 -7.64 -22.91
CA TYR A 393 4.78 -7.94 -21.96
C TYR A 393 4.32 -6.72 -21.15
N LEU A 394 4.83 -5.53 -21.46
CA LEU A 394 4.51 -4.31 -20.73
C LEU A 394 3.00 -4.00 -20.68
N PRO A 395 2.16 -4.34 -21.72
CA PRO A 395 0.71 -4.16 -21.64
C PRO A 395 0.03 -4.88 -20.48
N LEU A 396 0.67 -5.91 -19.87
CA LEU A 396 0.18 -6.55 -18.63
C LEU A 396 0.05 -5.55 -17.48
N LEU A 397 0.91 -4.53 -17.42
CA LEU A 397 0.84 -3.50 -16.37
C LEU A 397 -0.36 -2.56 -16.55
N ALA A 398 -1.04 -2.63 -17.71
CA ALA A 398 -2.34 -2.01 -17.96
C ALA A 398 -3.50 -3.03 -17.89
N GLY A 399 -3.25 -4.23 -17.36
CA GLY A 399 -4.24 -5.29 -17.23
C GLY A 399 -4.59 -6.03 -18.53
N ILE A 400 -3.89 -5.79 -19.64
CA ILE A 400 -4.13 -6.44 -20.93
C ILE A 400 -3.49 -7.83 -20.92
N PRO A 401 -4.27 -8.92 -21.09
CA PRO A 401 -3.72 -10.28 -21.07
C PRO A 401 -2.83 -10.54 -22.29
N MET A 402 -1.67 -11.16 -22.05
CA MET A 402 -0.65 -11.42 -23.05
C MET A 402 -0.34 -12.91 -23.16
N GLU A 403 -0.10 -13.40 -24.36
CA GLU A 403 0.30 -14.76 -24.74
C GLU A 403 -0.74 -15.82 -24.33
N SER A 404 -0.98 -16.00 -23.06
CA SER A 404 -2.04 -16.82 -22.47
C SER A 404 -2.41 -16.30 -21.08
N ALA A 405 -3.57 -16.70 -20.58
CA ALA A 405 -4.01 -16.36 -19.23
C ALA A 405 -2.98 -16.82 -18.16
N ALA A 406 -2.46 -18.03 -18.28
CA ALA A 406 -1.47 -18.58 -17.35
C ALA A 406 -0.13 -17.85 -17.44
N ARG A 407 0.33 -17.53 -18.65
CA ARG A 407 1.59 -16.80 -18.85
C ARG A 407 1.50 -15.36 -18.32
N SER A 408 0.36 -14.71 -18.53
CA SER A 408 0.08 -13.38 -17.98
C SER A 408 0.22 -13.35 -16.44
N GLU A 409 -0.38 -14.31 -15.75
CA GLU A 409 -0.29 -14.42 -14.28
C GLU A 409 1.15 -14.70 -13.83
N GLN A 410 1.89 -15.55 -14.55
CA GLN A 410 3.29 -15.84 -14.25
C GLN A 410 4.16 -14.58 -14.37
N ILE A 411 4.03 -13.82 -15.47
CA ILE A 411 4.84 -12.61 -15.69
C ILE A 411 4.54 -11.55 -14.63
N LEU A 412 3.26 -11.37 -14.29
CA LEU A 412 2.88 -10.45 -13.22
C LEU A 412 3.40 -10.89 -11.83
N ARG A 413 3.52 -12.19 -11.59
CA ARG A 413 4.22 -12.70 -10.41
C ARG A 413 5.69 -12.31 -10.45
N ASP A 414 6.36 -12.49 -11.58
CA ASP A 414 7.77 -12.12 -11.79
C ASP A 414 7.99 -10.60 -11.61
N VAL A 415 7.04 -9.77 -12.04
CA VAL A 415 7.04 -8.31 -11.77
C VAL A 415 7.02 -8.05 -10.26
N ARG A 416 6.07 -8.63 -9.53
CA ARG A 416 5.98 -8.44 -8.07
C ARG A 416 7.20 -8.96 -7.34
N THR A 417 7.73 -10.10 -7.74
CA THR A 417 8.95 -10.64 -7.16
C THR A 417 10.14 -9.70 -7.39
N THR A 418 10.23 -9.11 -8.59
CA THR A 418 11.27 -8.10 -8.89
C THR A 418 11.12 -6.86 -8.00
N ILE A 419 9.88 -6.37 -7.81
CA ILE A 419 9.59 -5.25 -6.91
C ILE A 419 10.06 -5.56 -5.48
N GLY A 420 9.65 -6.69 -4.91
CA GLY A 420 10.00 -7.06 -3.54
C GLY A 420 11.51 -7.27 -3.34
N GLU A 421 12.19 -7.86 -4.33
CA GLU A 421 13.65 -7.98 -4.32
C GLU A 421 14.34 -6.60 -4.39
N LEU A 422 13.87 -5.67 -5.22
CA LEU A 422 14.44 -4.32 -5.31
C LEU A 422 14.23 -3.52 -4.02
N VAL A 423 13.08 -3.65 -3.37
CA VAL A 423 12.86 -3.05 -2.04
C VAL A 423 13.93 -3.50 -1.06
N THR A 424 14.24 -4.78 -1.03
CA THR A 424 15.24 -5.34 -0.11
C THR A 424 16.68 -4.99 -0.53
N ASP A 425 17.01 -5.23 -1.81
CA ASP A 425 18.39 -5.14 -2.30
C ASP A 425 18.86 -3.71 -2.54
N VAL A 426 17.92 -2.77 -2.79
CA VAL A 426 18.25 -1.37 -2.98
C VAL A 426 17.89 -0.58 -1.74
N PHE A 427 16.61 -0.39 -1.43
CA PHE A 427 16.20 0.52 -0.38
C PHE A 427 16.80 0.17 0.99
N TYR A 428 16.52 -1.04 1.50
CA TYR A 428 17.03 -1.44 2.82
C TYR A 428 18.54 -1.65 2.84
N THR A 429 19.13 -2.19 1.77
CA THR A 429 20.60 -2.39 1.73
C THR A 429 21.34 -1.06 1.73
N VAL A 430 20.93 -0.09 0.89
CA VAL A 430 21.58 1.22 0.83
C VAL A 430 21.47 1.95 2.16
N LEU A 431 20.30 1.92 2.81
CA LEU A 431 20.12 2.54 4.12
C LEU A 431 20.98 1.87 5.20
N ALA A 432 21.07 0.54 5.20
CA ALA A 432 21.94 -0.19 6.12
C ALA A 432 23.42 0.19 5.94
N ASP A 433 23.87 0.31 4.69
CA ASP A 433 25.24 0.73 4.38
C ASP A 433 25.50 2.18 4.80
N CYS A 434 24.54 3.06 4.58
CA CYS A 434 24.61 4.45 5.02
C CYS A 434 24.66 4.58 6.55
N ALA A 435 23.81 3.84 7.28
CA ALA A 435 23.80 3.87 8.74
C ALA A 435 25.15 3.44 9.34
N ARG A 436 25.75 2.37 8.79
CA ARG A 436 27.06 1.88 9.22
C ARG A 436 28.19 2.90 9.06
N GLN A 437 28.16 3.75 8.02
CA GLN A 437 29.15 4.80 7.82
C GLN A 437 29.16 5.84 8.94
N TYR A 438 28.04 5.97 9.65
CA TYR A 438 27.85 6.89 10.78
C TYR A 438 27.87 6.20 12.15
N ASP A 439 28.25 4.91 12.20
CA ASP A 439 28.23 4.11 13.43
C ASP A 439 26.83 4.07 14.08
N CYS A 440 25.80 4.03 13.24
CA CYS A 440 24.41 3.89 13.65
C CYS A 440 23.89 2.49 13.35
N ARG A 441 23.03 1.97 14.23
CA ARG A 441 22.28 0.75 14.01
C ARG A 441 21.02 1.08 13.22
N PHE A 442 20.71 0.22 12.25
CA PHE A 442 19.53 0.37 11.42
C PHE A 442 18.35 -0.38 12.05
N SER A 443 17.31 0.36 12.39
CA SER A 443 16.02 -0.16 12.88
C SER A 443 14.96 0.01 11.79
N ALA A 444 14.11 -0.97 11.59
CA ALA A 444 12.98 -0.82 10.69
C ALA A 444 11.77 -1.63 11.15
N GLU A 445 10.60 -1.07 10.90
CA GLU A 445 9.34 -1.75 11.04
C GLU A 445 9.01 -2.65 9.85
N CYS A 446 7.93 -3.40 10.01
CA CYS A 446 7.33 -4.15 8.94
C CYS A 446 6.79 -3.22 7.86
N VAL A 447 6.74 -3.72 6.65
CA VAL A 447 5.99 -3.04 5.60
C VAL A 447 4.51 -3.09 5.97
N ALA A 448 3.97 -1.97 6.44
CA ALA A 448 2.53 -1.81 6.56
C ALA A 448 1.90 -2.00 5.18
N PRO A 449 0.60 -2.27 5.10
CA PRO A 449 -0.02 -2.79 3.90
C PRO A 449 -0.17 -1.78 2.77
N THR A 450 0.89 -1.23 2.25
CA THR A 450 0.84 -0.28 1.13
C THR A 450 1.84 -0.55 0.01
N MET A 451 2.70 -1.57 0.14
CA MET A 451 3.67 -1.96 -0.89
C MET A 451 3.71 -3.47 -1.11
N VAL A 452 3.86 -3.88 -2.36
CA VAL A 452 4.13 -5.29 -2.70
C VAL A 452 5.56 -5.63 -2.30
N SER A 453 5.71 -6.39 -1.22
CA SER A 453 7.02 -6.80 -0.71
C SER A 453 6.93 -8.08 0.12
N ASP A 454 8.05 -8.53 0.64
CA ASP A 454 8.15 -9.62 1.60
C ASP A 454 8.41 -9.04 2.99
N GLY A 455 7.47 -9.24 3.92
CA GLY A 455 7.57 -8.75 5.30
C GLY A 455 8.68 -9.38 6.13
N LEU A 456 9.28 -10.48 5.68
CA LEU A 456 10.41 -11.13 6.34
C LEU A 456 11.76 -10.75 5.71
N MET A 457 11.78 -10.59 4.37
CA MET A 457 13.01 -10.51 3.60
C MET A 457 13.83 -9.25 3.91
N HIS A 458 13.20 -8.11 4.12
CA HIS A 458 13.91 -6.87 4.42
C HIS A 458 14.62 -6.91 5.79
N TYR A 459 14.13 -7.70 6.75
CA TYR A 459 14.80 -7.87 8.05
C TYR A 459 16.18 -8.51 7.96
N GLN A 460 16.52 -9.13 6.82
CA GLN A 460 17.90 -9.54 6.56
C GLN A 460 18.89 -8.36 6.63
N LYS A 461 18.48 -7.19 6.15
CA LYS A 461 19.30 -5.98 6.04
C LYS A 461 19.26 -5.09 7.28
N VAL A 462 18.26 -5.26 8.11
CA VAL A 462 17.99 -4.44 9.29
C VAL A 462 18.72 -4.99 10.51
N ASP A 463 19.37 -4.15 11.31
CA ASP A 463 20.05 -4.59 12.54
C ASP A 463 19.05 -4.89 13.67
N LEU A 464 17.95 -4.15 13.70
CA LEU A 464 16.96 -4.15 14.76
C LEU A 464 15.55 -4.28 14.17
N PRO A 465 15.09 -5.52 13.87
CA PRO A 465 13.72 -5.77 13.45
C PRO A 465 12.72 -5.21 14.46
N MET A 466 11.70 -4.52 13.96
CA MET A 466 10.64 -3.90 14.75
C MET A 466 9.29 -4.26 14.15
N GLY A 467 8.31 -4.49 15.01
CA GLY A 467 6.91 -4.59 14.69
C GLY A 467 6.11 -3.63 15.55
N GLU A 468 4.79 -3.63 15.44
CA GLU A 468 3.94 -2.79 16.26
C GLU A 468 2.76 -3.58 16.86
N PHE A 469 2.32 -3.18 18.05
CA PHE A 469 1.08 -3.69 18.64
C PHE A 469 0.25 -2.55 19.23
N TRP A 470 -1.06 -2.69 19.08
CA TRP A 470 -2.01 -1.64 19.37
C TRP A 470 -2.82 -1.93 20.64
N LEU A 471 -3.15 -0.86 21.36
CA LEU A 471 -3.99 -0.88 22.55
C LEU A 471 -5.43 -0.54 22.16
N ASN A 472 -6.41 -1.30 22.67
CA ASN A 472 -7.84 -1.03 22.52
C ASN A 472 -8.33 -0.78 21.08
N SER A 473 -7.55 -1.16 20.09
CA SER A 473 -7.93 -0.90 18.71
C SER A 473 -9.05 -1.84 18.28
N PRO A 474 -10.16 -1.33 17.78
CA PRO A 474 -11.18 -2.16 17.14
C PRO A 474 -10.78 -2.66 15.75
N THR A 475 -9.69 -2.15 15.20
CA THR A 475 -9.34 -2.30 13.79
C THR A 475 -7.90 -2.73 13.55
N HIS A 476 -7.00 -2.56 14.53
CA HIS A 476 -5.56 -2.72 14.35
C HIS A 476 -4.93 -3.52 15.47
N ASP A 477 -5.36 -4.76 15.66
CA ASP A 477 -4.52 -5.72 16.38
C ASP A 477 -3.63 -6.37 15.31
N LYS A 478 -2.37 -5.96 15.23
CA LYS A 478 -1.42 -6.35 14.17
C LYS A 478 -0.48 -7.50 14.61
N PRO A 479 -0.99 -8.67 15.01
CA PRO A 479 -0.12 -9.78 15.42
C PRO A 479 0.77 -10.27 14.29
N ASN A 480 0.39 -10.06 13.04
CA ASN A 480 1.20 -10.43 11.87
C ASN A 480 2.48 -9.58 11.80
N ASP A 481 2.40 -8.28 12.07
CA ASP A 481 3.57 -7.39 12.09
C ASP A 481 4.56 -7.81 13.16
N MET A 482 4.07 -8.16 14.34
CA MET A 482 4.91 -8.70 15.40
C MET A 482 5.58 -10.01 15.00
N LEU A 483 4.83 -10.92 14.37
CA LEU A 483 5.37 -12.21 13.91
C LEU A 483 6.37 -12.05 12.75
N ASP A 484 6.18 -11.08 11.86
CA ASP A 484 7.15 -10.76 10.82
C ASP A 484 8.49 -10.34 11.44
N ALA A 485 8.47 -9.42 12.41
CA ALA A 485 9.67 -8.96 13.10
C ALA A 485 10.36 -10.09 13.88
N ILE A 486 9.58 -10.88 14.63
CA ILE A 486 10.08 -12.01 15.42
C ILE A 486 10.66 -13.09 14.52
N SER A 487 9.92 -13.53 13.51
CA SER A 487 10.36 -14.58 12.57
C SER A 487 11.57 -14.12 11.75
N GLY A 488 11.55 -12.89 11.25
CA GLY A 488 12.69 -12.30 10.55
C GLY A 488 13.94 -12.23 11.43
N ALA A 489 13.79 -11.80 12.69
CA ALA A 489 14.90 -11.76 13.63
C ALA A 489 15.49 -13.17 13.87
N HIS A 490 14.65 -14.17 14.12
CA HIS A 490 15.10 -15.55 14.36
C HIS A 490 15.79 -16.15 13.14
N ILE A 491 15.20 -16.00 11.93
CA ILE A 491 15.76 -16.54 10.67
C ILE A 491 17.13 -15.92 10.38
N TYR A 492 17.30 -14.63 10.61
CA TYR A 492 18.55 -13.91 10.32
C TYR A 492 19.49 -13.76 11.52
N GLY A 493 19.24 -14.48 12.62
CA GLY A 493 20.11 -14.53 13.79
C GLY A 493 20.23 -13.22 14.57
N LYS A 494 19.16 -12.43 14.63
CA LYS A 494 19.12 -11.16 15.36
C LYS A 494 18.50 -11.36 16.74
N ASN A 495 19.18 -10.88 17.78
CA ASN A 495 18.75 -11.11 19.16
C ASN A 495 17.81 -10.02 19.69
N ILE A 496 17.93 -8.79 19.21
CA ILE A 496 17.08 -7.68 19.66
C ILE A 496 15.90 -7.53 18.72
N ILE A 497 14.71 -7.68 19.26
CA ILE A 497 13.43 -7.60 18.55
C ILE A 497 12.62 -6.49 19.19
N GLN A 498 12.40 -5.43 18.42
CA GLN A 498 11.74 -4.22 18.87
C GLN A 498 10.23 -4.28 18.63
N ALA A 499 9.50 -3.47 19.38
CA ALA A 499 8.11 -3.17 19.08
C ALA A 499 7.79 -1.71 19.39
N GLU A 500 7.14 -1.03 18.45
CA GLU A 500 6.30 0.11 18.76
C GLU A 500 5.10 -0.41 19.56
N GLY A 501 4.90 0.11 20.75
CA GLY A 501 3.92 -0.46 21.65
C GLY A 501 2.93 0.54 22.19
N PHE A 502 1.71 0.03 22.37
CA PHE A 502 0.58 0.75 22.92
C PHE A 502 0.05 1.88 22.04
N THR A 503 0.26 1.79 20.73
CA THR A 503 -0.41 2.68 19.79
C THR A 503 -1.91 2.53 19.95
N GLU A 504 -2.62 3.64 20.01
CA GLU A 504 -4.07 3.71 20.21
C GLU A 504 -4.66 4.79 19.34
N ILE A 505 -5.91 4.59 18.89
CA ILE A 505 -6.70 5.62 18.24
C ILE A 505 -7.79 6.10 19.20
N ARG A 506 -7.90 7.41 19.38
CA ARG A 506 -8.90 8.06 20.24
C ARG A 506 -8.68 7.80 21.73
N GLY A 507 -7.42 7.83 22.19
CA GLY A 507 -7.07 7.80 23.60
C GLY A 507 -7.85 8.84 24.41
N VAL A 508 -8.22 8.51 25.63
CA VAL A 508 -9.06 9.34 26.51
C VAL A 508 -8.48 9.52 27.92
N TRP A 509 -7.18 9.26 28.10
CA TRP A 509 -6.46 9.37 29.38
C TRP A 509 -6.85 8.33 30.44
N ASP A 510 -7.39 7.21 30.04
CA ASP A 510 -7.82 6.13 30.95
C ASP A 510 -6.83 4.97 31.02
N GLU A 511 -5.73 5.03 30.28
CA GLU A 511 -4.69 4.03 30.29
C GLU A 511 -3.93 4.00 31.61
N ASP A 512 -3.70 2.82 32.14
CA ASP A 512 -2.88 2.59 33.33
C ASP A 512 -2.00 1.32 33.21
N PRO A 513 -0.98 1.17 34.06
CA PRO A 513 -0.09 0.01 34.00
C PRO A 513 -0.77 -1.34 34.14
N ALA A 514 -1.91 -1.44 34.83
CA ALA A 514 -2.64 -2.69 34.97
C ALA A 514 -3.30 -3.10 33.64
N MET A 515 -3.75 -2.14 32.86
CA MET A 515 -4.29 -2.32 31.52
C MET A 515 -3.18 -2.64 30.50
N LEU A 516 -2.04 -1.94 30.59
CA LEU A 516 -0.93 -2.09 29.63
C LEU A 516 -0.17 -3.41 29.78
N LYS A 517 0.03 -3.85 31.04
CA LYS A 517 0.89 -5.00 31.36
C LYS A 517 0.46 -6.31 30.67
N PRO A 518 -0.81 -6.75 30.69
CA PRO A 518 -1.21 -8.01 30.04
C PRO A 518 -0.93 -8.05 28.55
N LEU A 519 -1.13 -6.92 27.86
CA LEU A 519 -0.83 -6.79 26.43
C LEU A 519 0.67 -6.88 26.17
N LEU A 520 1.48 -6.21 26.98
CA LEU A 520 2.94 -6.27 26.88
C LEU A 520 3.47 -7.68 27.17
N ASP A 521 2.97 -8.34 28.23
CA ASP A 521 3.39 -9.69 28.59
C ASP A 521 3.06 -10.70 27.48
N ARG A 522 1.91 -10.54 26.82
CA ARG A 522 1.55 -11.33 25.62
C ARG A 522 2.59 -11.15 24.52
N ASN A 523 2.98 -9.92 24.23
CA ASN A 523 3.97 -9.64 23.19
C ASN A 523 5.38 -10.10 23.56
N TYR A 524 5.77 -10.02 24.85
CA TYR A 524 6.98 -10.66 25.35
C TYR A 524 6.96 -12.18 25.16
N ALA A 525 5.82 -12.83 25.43
CA ALA A 525 5.66 -14.25 25.22
C ALA A 525 5.70 -14.64 23.74
N LEU A 526 5.31 -13.76 22.82
CA LEU A 526 5.48 -13.95 21.38
C LEU A 526 6.95 -13.88 20.95
N GLY A 527 7.79 -13.06 21.61
CA GLY A 527 9.21 -13.00 21.34
C GLY A 527 9.84 -11.62 21.24
N ILE A 528 9.08 -10.53 21.42
CA ILE A 528 9.71 -9.19 21.50
C ILE A 528 10.53 -9.05 22.77
N ASN A 529 11.55 -8.22 22.74
CA ASN A 529 12.40 -7.98 23.90
C ASN A 529 12.89 -6.53 24.03
N LYS A 530 12.36 -5.60 23.24
CA LYS A 530 12.66 -4.18 23.35
C LYS A 530 11.46 -3.32 22.96
N LEU A 531 10.84 -2.68 23.93
CA LEU A 531 9.65 -1.84 23.76
C LEU A 531 10.05 -0.39 23.46
N PHE A 532 9.31 0.21 22.54
CA PHE A 532 9.21 1.65 22.37
C PHE A 532 7.78 2.09 22.69
N PHE A 533 7.63 3.05 23.59
CA PHE A 533 6.32 3.62 23.85
C PHE A 533 5.89 4.54 22.73
N HIS A 534 4.76 4.28 22.14
CA HIS A 534 4.10 5.19 21.23
C HIS A 534 2.87 5.79 21.93
N VAL A 535 2.94 7.04 22.50
CA VAL A 535 4.00 7.99 22.20
C VAL A 535 4.28 8.92 23.41
N TYR A 536 5.51 9.39 23.53
CA TYR A 536 5.85 10.52 24.39
C TYR A 536 5.77 11.80 23.57
N THR A 537 4.65 12.52 23.66
CA THR A 537 4.45 13.73 22.88
C THR A 537 5.21 14.92 23.47
N HIS A 538 5.85 15.71 22.61
CA HIS A 538 6.49 16.97 23.01
C HIS A 538 5.46 17.92 23.61
N ASN A 539 5.62 18.22 24.89
CA ASN A 539 4.71 19.06 25.67
C ASN A 539 5.46 20.21 26.34
N PRO A 540 5.69 21.34 25.63
CA PRO A 540 6.56 22.41 26.10
C PRO A 540 5.91 23.33 27.15
N TRP A 541 4.57 23.34 27.28
CA TRP A 541 3.87 24.27 28.16
C TRP A 541 3.50 23.64 29.49
N MET A 542 4.05 24.19 30.58
CA MET A 542 3.80 23.71 31.93
C MET A 542 2.41 24.14 32.49
N ASN A 543 1.80 25.13 31.90
CA ASN A 543 0.55 25.74 32.36
C ASN A 543 -0.67 25.38 31.52
N ARG A 544 -0.55 24.36 30.64
CA ARG A 544 -1.64 23.90 29.75
C ARG A 544 -1.87 22.42 29.98
N ARG A 545 -2.76 22.10 30.91
CA ARG A 545 -3.11 20.71 31.24
C ARG A 545 -4.39 20.31 30.53
N PRO A 546 -4.51 19.04 30.14
CA PRO A 546 -3.60 17.91 30.34
C PRO A 546 -2.40 17.87 29.38
N GLY A 547 -2.13 18.94 28.64
CA GLY A 547 -0.98 19.05 27.76
C GLY A 547 -1.29 18.67 26.31
N MET A 548 -0.22 18.45 25.54
CA MET A 548 -0.33 18.06 24.14
C MET A 548 -0.39 16.55 23.99
N THR A 549 -1.17 16.10 23.02
CA THR A 549 -1.21 14.72 22.54
C THR A 549 -0.95 14.70 21.04
N LEU A 550 -0.79 13.52 20.47
CA LEU A 550 -0.71 13.34 19.00
C LEU A 550 -2.13 13.14 18.41
N ASP A 551 -3.01 14.12 18.66
CA ASP A 551 -4.41 14.13 18.17
C ASP A 551 -5.21 12.85 18.48
N GLY A 552 -4.98 12.27 19.67
CA GLY A 552 -5.62 11.02 20.10
C GLY A 552 -5.00 9.76 19.48
N ILE A 553 -3.84 9.86 18.85
CA ILE A 553 -3.05 8.72 18.39
C ILE A 553 -1.98 8.41 19.44
N GLY A 554 -1.84 7.12 19.78
CA GLY A 554 -0.84 6.64 20.72
C GLY A 554 -1.20 6.83 22.19
N LEU A 555 -0.47 6.12 23.04
CA LEU A 555 -0.54 6.20 24.49
C LEU A 555 -0.17 7.61 24.98
N PHE A 556 -0.89 8.14 25.95
CA PHE A 556 -0.54 9.43 26.55
C PHE A 556 0.54 9.28 27.64
N PHE A 557 1.70 8.78 27.23
CA PHE A 557 2.85 8.56 28.12
C PHE A 557 3.61 9.87 28.31
N GLN A 558 3.18 10.69 29.27
CA GLN A 558 3.76 12.00 29.55
C GLN A 558 3.53 12.45 30.99
N ARG A 559 4.20 13.52 31.40
CA ARG A 559 4.21 14.04 32.77
C ARG A 559 2.85 14.45 33.35
N ASP A 560 1.84 14.71 32.50
CA ASP A 560 0.51 15.10 32.97
C ASP A 560 -0.43 13.87 33.13
N GLN A 561 0.06 12.67 32.80
CA GLN A 561 -0.65 11.42 33.09
C GLN A 561 -0.74 11.18 34.60
N THR A 562 -1.87 10.69 35.09
CA THR A 562 -2.17 10.56 36.52
C THR A 562 -1.22 9.64 37.27
N TRP A 563 -0.69 8.62 36.61
CA TRP A 563 0.24 7.63 37.16
C TRP A 563 1.72 7.91 36.83
N TRP A 564 2.06 9.07 36.28
CA TRP A 564 3.42 9.37 35.83
C TRP A 564 4.49 9.21 36.91
N GLU A 565 4.22 9.73 38.12
CA GLU A 565 5.18 9.67 39.24
C GLU A 565 5.42 8.22 39.72
N GLU A 566 4.36 7.41 39.77
CA GLU A 566 4.41 6.00 40.18
C GLU A 566 4.83 5.08 39.01
N GLY A 567 4.79 5.60 37.80
CA GLY A 567 5.09 4.85 36.54
C GLY A 567 6.51 4.28 36.50
N LYS A 568 7.44 4.79 37.35
CA LYS A 568 8.77 4.20 37.48
C LYS A 568 8.74 2.70 37.78
N SER A 569 7.82 2.25 38.64
CA SER A 569 7.72 0.82 38.97
C SER A 569 7.35 -0.05 37.77
N PHE A 570 6.53 0.47 36.87
CA PHE A 570 6.20 -0.20 35.60
C PHE A 570 7.39 -0.22 34.63
N VAL A 571 8.11 0.90 34.51
CA VAL A 571 9.35 0.98 33.71
C VAL A 571 10.44 0.04 34.27
N ASP A 572 10.58 -0.04 35.59
CA ASP A 572 11.49 -1.00 36.21
C ASP A 572 11.13 -2.45 35.94
N TYR A 573 9.82 -2.77 35.91
CA TYR A 573 9.33 -4.08 35.49
C TYR A 573 9.73 -4.39 34.04
N ILE A 574 9.45 -3.46 33.13
CA ILE A 574 9.81 -3.56 31.71
C ILE A 574 11.31 -3.80 31.54
N THR A 575 12.12 -2.99 32.22
CA THR A 575 13.59 -3.08 32.17
C THR A 575 14.09 -4.45 32.61
N ARG A 576 13.56 -4.99 33.72
CA ARG A 576 13.94 -6.33 34.20
C ARG A 576 13.53 -7.43 33.24
N CYS A 577 12.31 -7.37 32.69
CA CYS A 577 11.85 -8.34 31.68
C CYS A 577 12.75 -8.31 30.45
N GLN A 578 13.00 -7.13 29.89
CA GLN A 578 13.84 -6.98 28.70
C GLN A 578 15.29 -7.44 28.94
N THR A 579 15.86 -7.16 30.11
CA THR A 579 17.19 -7.65 30.47
C THR A 579 17.28 -9.17 30.42
N LEU A 580 16.26 -9.87 30.94
CA LEU A 580 16.21 -11.33 30.91
C LEU A 580 15.94 -11.87 29.50
N LEU A 581 15.00 -11.27 28.77
CA LEU A 581 14.62 -11.71 27.43
C LEU A 581 15.71 -11.48 26.38
N GLN A 582 16.61 -10.51 26.59
CA GLN A 582 17.74 -10.24 25.71
C GLN A 582 18.97 -11.08 26.04
N TYR A 583 19.00 -11.79 27.17
CA TYR A 583 20.16 -12.53 27.65
C TYR A 583 20.51 -13.78 26.81
N GLY A 584 19.49 -14.46 26.28
CA GLY A 584 19.67 -15.71 25.55
C GLY A 584 19.39 -15.59 24.06
N HIS A 585 19.30 -16.75 23.43
CA HIS A 585 18.81 -16.90 22.06
C HIS A 585 17.53 -17.73 22.05
N PRO A 586 16.59 -17.45 21.14
CA PRO A 586 15.38 -18.26 21.02
C PRO A 586 15.73 -19.67 20.59
N VAL A 587 15.02 -20.66 21.15
CA VAL A 587 15.08 -22.07 20.74
C VAL A 587 13.76 -22.41 20.08
N VAL A 588 13.78 -22.73 18.80
CA VAL A 588 12.58 -23.11 18.03
C VAL A 588 12.84 -24.45 17.32
N ASP A 589 11.85 -25.34 17.37
CA ASP A 589 11.95 -26.70 16.83
C ASP A 589 11.29 -26.83 15.44
N ILE A 590 10.44 -25.88 15.06
CA ILE A 590 9.64 -25.96 13.85
C ILE A 590 9.83 -24.68 13.02
N ALA A 591 10.22 -24.86 11.76
CA ALA A 591 10.18 -23.80 10.75
C ALA A 591 8.99 -24.02 9.82
N VAL A 592 8.24 -22.95 9.55
CA VAL A 592 7.09 -22.98 8.65
C VAL A 592 7.44 -22.24 7.37
N PHE A 593 7.46 -22.97 6.25
CA PHE A 593 7.61 -22.35 4.94
C PHE A 593 6.28 -21.78 4.47
N THR A 594 6.22 -20.47 4.28
CA THR A 594 5.00 -19.75 3.89
C THR A 594 4.88 -19.53 2.37
N GLY A 595 5.83 -20.03 1.58
CA GLY A 595 5.91 -19.87 0.12
C GLY A 595 6.80 -18.70 -0.30
N GLU A 596 6.82 -18.36 -1.60
CA GLU A 596 7.72 -17.35 -2.19
C GLU A 596 6.99 -16.27 -3.00
N GLU A 597 5.66 -16.25 -2.97
CA GLU A 597 4.91 -15.25 -3.73
C GLU A 597 4.87 -13.91 -2.98
N MET A 598 5.02 -12.82 -3.73
CA MET A 598 4.87 -11.45 -3.23
C MET A 598 3.42 -10.96 -3.42
N PRO A 599 2.84 -10.27 -2.46
CA PRO A 599 3.35 -9.91 -1.14
C PRO A 599 3.41 -11.10 -0.18
N ARG A 600 4.32 -11.07 0.79
CA ARG A 600 4.51 -12.13 1.77
C ARG A 600 4.53 -11.59 3.18
N ARG A 601 3.81 -12.25 4.07
CA ARG A 601 3.73 -11.98 5.51
C ARG A 601 3.80 -13.27 6.32
N SER A 602 4.14 -13.18 7.59
CA SER A 602 4.01 -14.28 8.54
C SER A 602 2.57 -14.73 8.70
N ILE A 603 2.37 -16.01 8.95
CA ILE A 603 1.05 -16.61 9.13
C ILE A 603 0.82 -16.86 10.62
N LEU A 604 -0.32 -16.42 11.14
CA LEU A 604 -0.73 -16.69 12.52
C LEU A 604 -0.85 -18.20 12.76
N PRO A 605 -0.37 -18.72 13.90
CA PRO A 605 -0.40 -20.16 14.20
C PRO A 605 -1.79 -20.78 14.09
N GLU A 606 -2.83 -20.09 14.54
CA GLU A 606 -4.22 -20.53 14.43
C GLU A 606 -4.71 -20.64 12.97
N ARG A 607 -4.09 -19.94 12.05
CA ARG A 607 -4.41 -19.98 10.61
C ARG A 607 -3.67 -21.07 9.86
N LEU A 608 -2.61 -21.64 10.42
CA LEU A 608 -1.89 -22.77 9.82
C LEU A 608 -2.78 -24.03 9.71
N VAL A 609 -3.74 -24.19 10.61
CA VAL A 609 -4.70 -25.33 10.61
C VAL A 609 -5.96 -25.05 9.79
N SER A 610 -6.21 -23.81 9.41
CA SER A 610 -7.37 -23.40 8.61
C SER A 610 -6.94 -22.45 7.50
N MET A 611 -5.95 -22.85 6.69
CA MET A 611 -5.48 -22.01 5.57
C MET A 611 -6.66 -21.66 4.65
N LEU A 612 -7.22 -20.49 4.87
CA LEU A 612 -8.15 -19.88 3.96
C LEU A 612 -7.33 -19.31 2.79
N PRO A 613 -7.56 -19.74 1.56
CA PRO A 613 -6.90 -19.15 0.40
C PRO A 613 -7.17 -17.63 0.36
N GLY A 614 -6.13 -16.84 0.18
CA GLY A 614 -6.27 -15.40 -0.04
C GLY A 614 -6.08 -14.50 1.18
N ILE A 615 -5.58 -15.01 2.29
CA ILE A 615 -5.16 -14.20 3.43
C ILE A 615 -3.63 -14.02 3.37
N TYR A 616 -3.21 -12.97 2.77
CA TYR A 616 -1.83 -12.47 2.79
C TYR A 616 -1.84 -10.95 2.89
#